data_cf63a3740051a80eec68a8617e95f887
#
_entry.id   cf63a3740051a80eec68a8617e95f887
#
_cell.length_a   1.000
_cell.length_b   1.000
_cell.length_c   1.000
_cell.angle_alpha   90.00
_cell.angle_beta   90.00
_cell.angle_gamma   90.00
#
_symmetry.space_group_name_H-M   'P 1'
#
loop_
_entity.id
_entity.type
_entity.pdbx_description
1 polymer ?
#
loop_
_entity_poly.entity_id
_entity_poly.type
_entity_poly.pdbx_seq_one_letter_code
_entity_poly.pdbx_strand_id
1 'polypeptide(L)'
;SHNTVVLGKTKITPLFSPKDKIITNNIIPLIKNSKKYIYVPAFTITHDEFANELISAKKRGVDVKIIIDATNVYSKKSKVKELRGAGVSVKVENYAGKLHSKSIIIDDKYIVAGSMNFTNSGENKNDENVLIVEDMTLSKFYKGFFEYLWKKIPERYLQHSVRAEGKYSIGSCSDGIDNNFDGKIDKDDVGCK
;
A
#
# COMPACT_ATOMS: atom_id res chain seq x y z
N SER A 1 11.68 -17.88 -17.47
CA SER A 1 12.53 -16.76 -17.00
C SER A 1 12.07 -15.49 -17.69
N HIS A 2 11.78 -14.44 -16.91
CA HIS A 2 11.49 -13.13 -17.48
C HIS A 2 12.79 -12.45 -17.85
N ASN A 3 12.82 -11.85 -19.05
CA ASN A 3 13.99 -11.09 -19.46
C ASN A 3 14.01 -9.76 -18.70
N THR A 4 14.97 -9.60 -17.80
CA THR A 4 15.26 -8.31 -17.20
C THR A 4 15.83 -7.38 -18.28
N VAL A 5 15.20 -6.21 -18.44
CA VAL A 5 15.68 -5.15 -19.31
C VAL A 5 16.65 -4.28 -18.54
N VAL A 6 17.80 -3.95 -19.11
CA VAL A 6 18.82 -3.09 -18.50
C VAL A 6 18.94 -1.81 -19.32
N LEU A 7 18.68 -0.67 -18.67
CA LEU A 7 18.77 0.68 -19.26
C LEU A 7 19.75 1.50 -18.43
N GLY A 8 21.00 1.52 -18.83
CA GLY A 8 22.06 2.14 -18.04
C GLY A 8 22.24 1.47 -16.68
N LYS A 9 21.92 2.17 -15.60
CA LYS A 9 21.98 1.63 -14.22
C LYS A 9 20.65 1.03 -13.75
N THR A 10 19.58 1.21 -14.50
CA THR A 10 18.23 0.74 -14.16
C THR A 10 18.02 -0.68 -14.66
N LYS A 11 17.53 -1.56 -13.80
CA LYS A 11 17.08 -2.90 -14.19
C LYS A 11 15.59 -3.01 -14.00
N ILE A 12 14.87 -3.52 -14.99
CA ILE A 12 13.42 -3.65 -14.99
C ILE A 12 13.06 -5.11 -15.28
N THR A 13 12.34 -5.73 -14.35
CA THR A 13 11.83 -7.10 -14.52
C THR A 13 10.31 -7.06 -14.59
N PRO A 14 9.71 -7.28 -15.77
CA PRO A 14 8.27 -7.42 -15.92
C PRO A 14 7.79 -8.78 -15.42
N LEU A 15 6.68 -8.80 -14.71
CA LEU A 15 6.04 -10.00 -14.15
C LEU A 15 4.55 -9.96 -14.41
N PHE A 16 3.95 -11.14 -14.61
CA PHE A 16 2.54 -11.29 -14.94
C PHE A 16 1.89 -12.37 -14.06
N SER A 17 0.81 -12.04 -13.38
CA SER A 17 -0.01 -13.04 -12.68
C SER A 17 -1.06 -13.62 -13.64
N PRO A 18 -1.55 -14.84 -13.36
CA PRO A 18 -1.20 -15.69 -12.21
C PRO A 18 0.07 -16.53 -12.42
N LYS A 19 0.68 -16.45 -13.60
CA LYS A 19 1.79 -17.34 -14.02
C LYS A 19 3.01 -17.23 -13.10
N ASP A 20 3.41 -16.02 -12.74
CA ASP A 20 4.71 -15.78 -12.10
C ASP A 20 4.66 -15.88 -10.58
N LYS A 21 3.46 -16.03 -9.98
CA LYS A 21 3.31 -16.05 -8.53
C LYS A 21 4.07 -14.88 -7.89
N ILE A 22 3.69 -13.67 -8.31
CA ILE A 22 4.47 -12.43 -8.13
C ILE A 22 4.80 -12.16 -6.67
N ILE A 23 3.81 -12.32 -5.76
CA ILE A 23 4.03 -12.09 -4.33
C ILE A 23 4.98 -13.14 -3.79
N THR A 24 4.67 -14.41 -3.96
CA THR A 24 5.39 -15.51 -3.33
C THR A 24 6.81 -15.65 -3.88
N ASN A 25 6.98 -15.61 -5.21
CA ASN A 25 8.27 -15.91 -5.83
C ASN A 25 9.18 -14.70 -6.00
N ASN A 26 8.63 -13.48 -6.00
CA ASN A 26 9.40 -12.28 -6.35
C ASN A 26 9.38 -11.21 -5.24
N ILE A 27 8.22 -10.84 -4.70
CA ILE A 27 8.12 -9.76 -3.70
C ILE A 27 8.62 -10.23 -2.34
N ILE A 28 8.18 -11.38 -1.85
CA ILE A 28 8.60 -11.93 -0.56
C ILE A 28 10.12 -12.05 -0.44
N PRO A 29 10.88 -12.55 -1.43
CA PRO A 29 12.34 -12.54 -1.38
C PRO A 29 12.96 -11.15 -1.21
N LEU A 30 12.40 -10.10 -1.85
CA LEU A 30 12.88 -8.73 -1.67
C LEU A 30 12.64 -8.24 -0.25
N ILE A 31 11.45 -8.50 0.31
CA ILE A 31 11.10 -8.15 1.69
C ILE A 31 12.03 -8.87 2.69
N LYS A 32 12.30 -10.16 2.49
CA LYS A 32 13.22 -10.95 3.34
C LYS A 32 14.63 -10.36 3.38
N ASN A 33 15.09 -9.83 2.26
CA ASN A 33 16.43 -9.27 2.12
C ASN A 33 16.54 -7.79 2.50
N SER A 34 15.43 -7.11 2.81
CA SER A 34 15.41 -5.70 3.20
C SER A 34 16.19 -5.44 4.49
N LYS A 35 16.86 -4.28 4.58
CA LYS A 35 17.75 -3.92 5.69
C LYS A 35 17.36 -2.62 6.39
N LYS A 36 16.79 -1.65 5.67
CA LYS A 36 16.54 -0.31 6.18
C LYS A 36 15.04 -0.04 6.35
N TYR A 37 14.29 -0.10 5.25
CA TYR A 37 12.88 0.23 5.26
C TYR A 37 12.09 -0.49 4.15
N ILE A 38 10.78 -0.62 4.39
CA ILE A 38 9.77 -1.05 3.42
C ILE A 38 8.58 -0.11 3.54
N TYR A 39 8.29 0.64 2.49
CA TYR A 39 7.15 1.54 2.43
C TYR A 39 6.14 1.07 1.39
N VAL A 40 4.87 0.96 1.80
CA VAL A 40 3.81 0.34 1.00
C VAL A 40 2.60 1.26 0.89
N PRO A 41 2.46 2.06 -0.17
CA PRO A 41 1.18 2.68 -0.50
C PRO A 41 0.32 1.66 -1.23
N ALA A 42 -0.84 1.30 -0.66
CA ALA A 42 -1.66 0.21 -1.14
C ALA A 42 -3.16 0.51 -1.09
N PHE A 43 -3.89 0.09 -2.12
CA PHE A 43 -5.35 0.11 -2.10
C PHE A 43 -5.90 -0.93 -1.13
N THR A 44 -5.38 -2.16 -1.14
CA THR A 44 -5.80 -3.22 -0.23
C THR A 44 -4.71 -4.26 0.00
N ILE A 45 -4.67 -4.81 1.20
CA ILE A 45 -3.77 -5.90 1.60
C ILE A 45 -4.61 -6.98 2.27
N THR A 46 -4.70 -8.15 1.62
CA THR A 46 -5.43 -9.33 2.14
C THR A 46 -4.65 -10.63 1.99
N HIS A 47 -3.44 -10.59 1.42
CA HIS A 47 -2.60 -11.76 1.22
C HIS A 47 -1.86 -12.11 2.51
N ASP A 48 -2.05 -13.34 3.02
CA ASP A 48 -1.53 -13.78 4.30
C ASP A 48 0.01 -13.78 4.36
N GLU A 49 0.65 -14.43 3.39
CA GLU A 49 2.12 -14.52 3.39
C GLU A 49 2.79 -13.15 3.22
N PHE A 50 2.20 -12.25 2.41
CA PHE A 50 2.69 -10.89 2.26
C PHE A 50 2.65 -10.12 3.58
N ALA A 51 1.52 -10.16 4.29
CA ALA A 51 1.37 -9.52 5.60
C ALA A 51 2.34 -10.12 6.64
N ASN A 52 2.45 -11.45 6.68
CA ASN A 52 3.36 -12.15 7.59
C ASN A 52 4.82 -11.77 7.34
N GLU A 53 5.23 -11.59 6.08
CA GLU A 53 6.62 -11.21 5.79
C GLU A 53 6.90 -9.74 6.14
N LEU A 54 5.94 -8.82 5.99
CA LEU A 54 6.05 -7.44 6.48
C LEU A 54 6.19 -7.41 8.01
N ILE A 55 5.44 -8.25 8.74
CA ILE A 55 5.57 -8.42 10.19
C ILE A 55 6.95 -8.97 10.55
N SER A 56 7.44 -9.96 9.81
CA SER A 56 8.77 -10.53 10.02
C SER A 56 9.86 -9.50 9.78
N ALA A 57 9.74 -8.67 8.75
CA ALA A 57 10.66 -7.56 8.49
C ALA A 57 10.65 -6.54 9.65
N LYS A 58 9.48 -6.20 10.18
CA LYS A 58 9.36 -5.32 11.35
C LYS A 58 10.06 -5.90 12.57
N LYS A 59 9.91 -7.21 12.83
CA LYS A 59 10.60 -7.91 13.93
C LYS A 59 12.11 -7.93 13.76
N ARG A 60 12.62 -7.90 12.51
CA ARG A 60 14.06 -7.76 12.22
C ARG A 60 14.60 -6.34 12.44
N GLY A 61 13.75 -5.37 12.77
CA GLY A 61 14.13 -3.96 12.97
C GLY A 61 14.03 -3.09 11.71
N VAL A 62 13.47 -3.61 10.62
CA VAL A 62 13.21 -2.82 9.40
C VAL A 62 12.08 -1.81 9.66
N ASP A 63 12.22 -0.57 9.19
CA ASP A 63 11.16 0.46 9.28
C ASP A 63 10.05 0.16 8.27
N VAL A 64 9.00 -0.52 8.72
CA VAL A 64 7.85 -0.87 7.88
C VAL A 64 6.72 0.13 8.08
N LYS A 65 6.36 0.85 7.02
CA LYS A 65 5.26 1.81 6.98
C LYS A 65 4.30 1.51 5.83
N ILE A 66 3.02 1.58 6.11
CA ILE A 66 1.96 1.32 5.14
C ILE A 66 0.98 2.48 5.13
N ILE A 67 0.62 2.96 3.95
CA ILE A 67 -0.56 3.81 3.74
C ILE A 67 -1.59 2.95 3.00
N ILE A 68 -2.79 2.82 3.56
CA ILE A 68 -3.86 2.01 2.95
C ILE A 68 -5.12 2.84 2.75
N ASP A 69 -5.80 2.61 1.64
CA ASP A 69 -7.10 3.23 1.36
C ASP A 69 -8.18 2.81 2.36
N ALA A 70 -9.01 3.75 2.79
CA ALA A 70 -10.08 3.52 3.76
C ALA A 70 -11.15 2.53 3.30
N THR A 71 -11.36 2.39 1.99
CA THR A 71 -12.48 1.62 1.41
C THR A 71 -12.51 0.16 1.90
N ASN A 72 -11.34 -0.48 2.00
CA ASN A 72 -11.24 -1.91 2.29
C ASN A 72 -10.78 -2.23 3.72
N VAL A 73 -10.57 -1.22 4.57
CA VAL A 73 -10.03 -1.42 5.93
C VAL A 73 -10.91 -2.31 6.79
N TYR A 74 -12.23 -2.21 6.64
CA TYR A 74 -13.21 -3.00 7.40
C TYR A 74 -13.57 -4.35 6.77
N SER A 75 -12.97 -4.69 5.64
CA SER A 75 -13.17 -6.03 5.06
C SER A 75 -12.70 -7.11 6.03
N LYS A 76 -13.44 -8.19 6.15
CA LYS A 76 -13.08 -9.35 6.98
C LYS A 76 -11.70 -9.95 6.63
N LYS A 77 -11.24 -9.74 5.40
CA LYS A 77 -9.94 -10.21 4.91
C LYS A 77 -8.83 -9.17 5.07
N SER A 78 -9.15 -7.96 5.50
CA SER A 78 -8.15 -6.89 5.67
C SER A 78 -7.10 -7.27 6.70
N LYS A 79 -5.83 -7.06 6.38
CA LYS A 79 -4.69 -7.34 7.26
C LYS A 79 -4.29 -6.16 8.16
N VAL A 80 -5.02 -5.04 8.11
CA VAL A 80 -4.68 -3.82 8.87
C VAL A 80 -4.60 -4.09 10.37
N LYS A 81 -5.59 -4.79 10.93
CA LYS A 81 -5.61 -5.11 12.38
C LYS A 81 -4.43 -5.99 12.78
N GLU A 82 -4.11 -7.00 11.99
CA GLU A 82 -3.00 -7.93 12.22
C GLU A 82 -1.64 -7.20 12.14
N LEU A 83 -1.44 -6.40 11.10
CA LEU A 83 -0.23 -5.59 10.90
C LEU A 83 -0.01 -4.61 12.05
N ARG A 84 -1.03 -3.84 12.43
CA ARG A 84 -0.97 -2.92 13.57
C ARG A 84 -0.70 -3.63 14.89
N GLY A 85 -1.36 -4.76 15.14
CA GLY A 85 -1.16 -5.59 16.33
C GLY A 85 0.27 -6.12 16.47
N ALA A 86 0.97 -6.30 15.34
CA ALA A 86 2.38 -6.69 15.28
C ALA A 86 3.36 -5.50 15.30
N GLY A 87 2.88 -4.26 15.49
CA GLY A 87 3.70 -3.05 15.57
C GLY A 87 4.11 -2.43 14.24
N VAL A 88 3.52 -2.88 13.12
CA VAL A 88 3.70 -2.22 11.83
C VAL A 88 2.91 -0.90 11.82
N SER A 89 3.54 0.18 11.37
CA SER A 89 2.89 1.49 11.27
C SER A 89 1.98 1.54 10.05
N VAL A 90 0.67 1.53 10.25
CA VAL A 90 -0.33 1.57 9.17
C VAL A 90 -1.22 2.80 9.33
N LYS A 91 -1.05 3.79 8.45
CA LYS A 91 -1.97 4.94 8.33
C LYS A 91 -3.06 4.62 7.31
N VAL A 92 -4.28 5.02 7.63
CA VAL A 92 -5.42 4.91 6.73
C VAL A 92 -5.59 6.26 6.02
N GLU A 93 -5.53 6.23 4.70
CA GLU A 93 -5.80 7.39 3.86
C GLU A 93 -7.30 7.43 3.55
N ASN A 94 -7.90 8.60 3.74
CA ASN A 94 -9.33 8.82 3.55
C ASN A 94 -9.57 10.22 2.95
N TYR A 95 -8.90 10.51 1.86
CA TYR A 95 -9.15 11.70 1.05
C TYR A 95 -10.32 11.47 0.09
N ALA A 96 -10.80 12.54 -0.55
CA ALA A 96 -11.87 12.51 -1.53
C ALA A 96 -11.65 11.52 -2.69
N GLY A 97 -10.40 11.30 -3.09
CA GLY A 97 -10.03 10.26 -4.03
C GLY A 97 -9.76 8.91 -3.38
N LYS A 98 -9.32 7.95 -4.18
CA LYS A 98 -8.86 6.65 -3.70
C LYS A 98 -7.35 6.58 -3.75
N LEU A 99 -6.71 6.12 -2.68
CA LEU A 99 -5.32 5.66 -2.78
C LEU A 99 -5.31 4.35 -3.58
N HIS A 100 -5.27 4.47 -4.90
CA HIS A 100 -5.33 3.29 -5.77
C HIS A 100 -3.94 2.75 -6.15
N SER A 101 -2.90 3.16 -5.41
CA SER A 101 -1.53 2.66 -5.57
C SER A 101 -1.40 1.19 -5.18
N LYS A 102 -0.51 0.50 -5.84
CA LYS A 102 -0.08 -0.86 -5.54
C LYS A 102 1.43 -0.92 -5.73
N SER A 103 2.13 -0.30 -4.78
CA SER A 103 3.57 -0.13 -4.87
C SER A 103 4.27 -0.55 -3.58
N ILE A 104 5.54 -0.91 -3.71
CA ILE A 104 6.43 -1.17 -2.58
C ILE A 104 7.76 -0.49 -2.87
N ILE A 105 8.31 0.22 -1.89
CA ILE A 105 9.62 0.85 -1.98
C ILE A 105 10.53 0.21 -0.93
N ILE A 106 11.70 -0.29 -1.33
CA ILE A 106 12.61 -1.03 -0.45
C ILE A 106 14.02 -0.46 -0.53
N ASP A 107 14.56 0.00 0.58
CA ASP A 107 15.98 0.27 0.84
C ASP A 107 16.66 1.27 -0.11
N ASP A 108 15.97 2.27 -0.66
CA ASP A 108 16.47 3.13 -1.75
C ASP A 108 16.97 2.32 -2.97
N LYS A 109 16.47 1.13 -3.17
CA LYS A 109 16.98 0.23 -4.20
C LYS A 109 15.91 -0.30 -5.13
N TYR A 110 14.81 -0.79 -4.58
CA TYR A 110 13.75 -1.43 -5.36
C TYR A 110 12.44 -0.67 -5.30
N ILE A 111 11.77 -0.64 -6.43
CA ILE A 111 10.36 -0.28 -6.56
C ILE A 111 9.63 -1.48 -7.13
N VAL A 112 8.53 -1.85 -6.52
CA VAL A 112 7.54 -2.77 -7.09
C VAL A 112 6.31 -1.94 -7.40
N ALA A 113 5.84 -1.93 -8.63
CA ALA A 113 4.66 -1.17 -9.03
C ALA A 113 3.92 -1.83 -10.20
N GLY A 114 2.60 -1.75 -10.19
CA GLY A 114 1.77 -2.32 -11.26
C GLY A 114 0.28 -2.28 -10.96
N SER A 115 -0.48 -3.12 -11.63
CA SER A 115 -1.93 -3.20 -11.46
C SER A 115 -2.36 -4.07 -10.28
N MET A 116 -1.49 -4.99 -9.83
CA MET A 116 -1.84 -6.06 -8.90
C MET A 116 -2.04 -5.57 -7.47
N ASN A 117 -3.23 -5.79 -6.91
CA ASN A 117 -3.47 -5.66 -5.48
C ASN A 117 -2.76 -6.78 -4.70
N PHE A 118 -2.33 -6.49 -3.47
CA PHE A 118 -1.67 -7.47 -2.59
C PHE A 118 -2.70 -8.43 -1.97
N THR A 119 -3.31 -9.25 -2.84
CA THR A 119 -4.39 -10.17 -2.53
C THR A 119 -4.12 -11.54 -3.15
N ASN A 120 -4.75 -12.59 -2.60
CA ASN A 120 -4.69 -13.92 -3.18
C ASN A 120 -5.28 -13.95 -4.61
N SER A 121 -6.33 -13.17 -4.87
CA SER A 121 -6.89 -13.08 -6.23
C SER A 121 -5.95 -12.38 -7.20
N GLY A 122 -5.27 -11.31 -6.76
CA GLY A 122 -4.26 -10.62 -7.57
C GLY A 122 -3.13 -11.54 -8.00
N GLU A 123 -2.63 -12.38 -7.07
CA GLU A 123 -1.55 -13.30 -7.38
C GLU A 123 -1.97 -14.53 -8.20
N ASN A 124 -3.17 -15.09 -7.91
CA ASN A 124 -3.49 -16.45 -8.34
C ASN A 124 -4.62 -16.56 -9.37
N LYS A 125 -5.35 -15.46 -9.62
CA LYS A 125 -6.56 -15.52 -10.46
C LYS A 125 -6.63 -14.44 -11.54
N ASN A 126 -6.21 -13.21 -11.18
CA ASN A 126 -6.34 -12.08 -12.08
C ASN A 126 -5.18 -12.04 -13.09
N ASP A 127 -5.46 -11.51 -14.27
CA ASP A 127 -4.43 -11.11 -15.22
C ASP A 127 -3.92 -9.72 -14.82
N GLU A 128 -2.78 -9.69 -14.16
CA GLU A 128 -2.15 -8.46 -13.66
C GLU A 128 -0.72 -8.32 -14.18
N ASN A 129 -0.21 -7.10 -14.17
CA ASN A 129 1.18 -6.82 -14.47
C ASN A 129 1.87 -6.09 -13.30
N VAL A 130 3.13 -6.41 -13.09
CA VAL A 130 3.98 -5.77 -12.09
C VAL A 130 5.37 -5.58 -12.68
N LEU A 131 5.98 -4.45 -12.39
CA LEU A 131 7.39 -4.20 -12.66
C LEU A 131 8.16 -4.18 -11.34
N ILE A 132 9.25 -4.94 -11.29
CA ILE A 132 10.28 -4.74 -10.27
C ILE A 132 11.38 -3.91 -10.90
N VAL A 133 11.61 -2.72 -10.36
CA VAL A 133 12.62 -1.79 -10.84
C VAL A 133 13.73 -1.68 -9.80
N GLU A 134 14.96 -2.00 -10.18
CA GLU A 134 16.15 -1.76 -9.39
C GLU A 134 16.80 -0.46 -9.89
N ASP A 135 16.58 0.62 -9.16
CA ASP A 135 17.10 1.96 -9.46
C ASP A 135 17.04 2.86 -8.23
N MET A 136 18.18 3.37 -7.80
CA MET A 136 18.27 4.19 -6.59
C MET A 136 17.59 5.56 -6.76
N THR A 137 17.69 6.18 -7.91
CA THR A 137 17.12 7.52 -8.16
C THR A 137 15.60 7.47 -8.17
N LEU A 138 15.04 6.53 -8.93
CA LEU A 138 13.60 6.31 -8.96
C LEU A 138 13.06 5.87 -7.59
N SER A 139 13.79 5.01 -6.88
CA SER A 139 13.39 4.54 -5.54
C SER A 139 13.29 5.69 -4.55
N LYS A 140 14.27 6.62 -4.55
CA LYS A 140 14.23 7.84 -3.72
C LYS A 140 13.09 8.76 -4.10
N PHE A 141 12.76 8.87 -5.38
CA PHE A 141 11.65 9.67 -5.85
C PHE A 141 10.29 9.12 -5.35
N TYR A 142 10.07 7.81 -5.48
CA TYR A 142 8.89 7.14 -4.95
C TYR A 142 8.80 7.23 -3.42
N LYS A 143 9.94 7.11 -2.73
CA LYS A 143 10.02 7.32 -1.28
C LYS A 143 9.58 8.73 -0.89
N GLY A 144 10.08 9.75 -1.59
CA GLY A 144 9.70 11.14 -1.33
C GLY A 144 8.19 11.37 -1.46
N PHE A 145 7.55 10.77 -2.47
CA PHE A 145 6.10 10.80 -2.61
C PHE A 145 5.38 10.08 -1.45
N PHE A 146 5.85 8.91 -1.05
CA PHE A 146 5.30 8.21 0.11
C PHE A 146 5.41 9.05 1.39
N GLU A 147 6.58 9.63 1.66
CA GLU A 147 6.84 10.45 2.84
C GLU A 147 5.98 11.74 2.85
N TYR A 148 5.75 12.33 1.68
CA TYR A 148 4.82 13.45 1.53
C TYR A 148 3.40 13.06 1.94
N LEU A 149 2.86 11.95 1.44
CA LEU A 149 1.54 11.44 1.84
C LEU A 149 1.53 11.09 3.33
N TRP A 150 2.54 10.39 3.81
CA TRP A 150 2.67 10.00 5.22
C TRP A 150 2.60 11.19 6.16
N LYS A 151 3.26 12.28 5.82
CA LYS A 151 3.24 13.53 6.60
C LYS A 151 1.88 14.23 6.56
N LYS A 152 1.18 14.17 5.43
CA LYS A 152 -0.17 14.76 5.30
C LYS A 152 -1.22 14.03 6.11
N ILE A 153 -1.13 12.71 6.23
CA ILE A 153 -2.09 11.90 6.97
C ILE A 153 -1.79 12.03 8.47
N PRO A 154 -2.74 12.55 9.30
CA PRO A 154 -2.53 12.73 10.74
C PRO A 154 -2.17 11.44 11.47
N GLU A 155 -1.41 11.56 12.57
CA GLU A 155 -0.97 10.42 13.39
C GLU A 155 -2.14 9.61 14.00
N ARG A 156 -3.31 10.24 14.23
CA ARG A 156 -4.51 9.54 14.70
C ARG A 156 -4.93 8.38 13.80
N TYR A 157 -4.61 8.44 12.51
CA TYR A 157 -4.92 7.39 11.53
C TYR A 157 -4.00 6.17 11.60
N LEU A 158 -2.99 6.17 12.46
CA LEU A 158 -2.29 4.95 12.88
C LEU A 158 -3.17 4.03 13.72
N GLN A 159 -4.10 4.60 14.49
CA GLN A 159 -4.96 3.87 15.42
C GLN A 159 -6.39 3.73 14.91
N HIS A 160 -6.89 4.77 14.23
CA HIS A 160 -8.26 4.83 13.75
C HIS A 160 -8.35 4.43 12.28
N SER A 161 -9.32 3.61 11.97
CA SER A 161 -9.71 3.28 10.61
C SER A 161 -11.10 3.85 10.38
N VAL A 162 -11.21 4.83 9.50
CA VAL A 162 -12.43 5.60 9.26
C VAL A 162 -13.04 5.25 7.90
N ARG A 163 -14.34 5.40 7.81
CA ARG A 163 -15.03 5.33 6.52
C ARG A 163 -14.85 6.63 5.77
N ALA A 164 -14.96 6.57 4.44
CA ALA A 164 -15.05 7.77 3.64
C ALA A 164 -16.21 8.64 4.14
N GLU A 165 -16.00 9.96 4.14
CA GLU A 165 -16.94 10.95 4.66
C GLU A 165 -17.40 10.64 6.09
N GLY A 166 -16.52 10.87 7.02
CA GLY A 166 -16.77 10.72 8.45
C GLY A 166 -16.03 11.79 9.23
N LYS A 167 -16.51 12.10 10.44
CA LYS A 167 -15.93 13.14 11.33
C LYS A 167 -14.42 12.98 11.60
N TYR A 168 -13.86 11.81 11.31
CA TYR A 168 -12.43 11.55 11.45
C TYR A 168 -11.70 11.52 10.12
N SER A 169 -12.41 11.71 9.00
CA SER A 169 -11.80 11.80 7.69
C SER A 169 -11.05 13.12 7.50
N ILE A 170 -10.08 13.14 6.61
CA ILE A 170 -9.26 14.33 6.36
C ILE A 170 -9.95 15.18 5.30
N GLY A 171 -10.62 16.24 5.74
CA GLY A 171 -11.25 17.21 4.83
C GLY A 171 -12.57 16.77 4.22
N SER A 172 -12.91 15.48 4.26
CA SER A 172 -14.10 14.96 3.56
C SER A 172 -15.45 15.44 4.13
N CYS A 173 -15.47 16.08 5.28
CA CYS A 173 -16.66 16.74 5.85
C CYS A 173 -16.70 18.25 5.60
N SER A 174 -15.88 18.77 4.68
CA SER A 174 -15.78 20.20 4.40
C SER A 174 -15.21 20.52 3.00
N ASP A 175 -15.24 19.56 2.08
CA ASP A 175 -14.67 19.72 0.75
C ASP A 175 -15.73 19.92 -0.36
N GLY A 176 -17.01 19.88 -0.01
CA GLY A 176 -18.12 20.04 -0.95
C GLY A 176 -18.34 18.83 -1.86
N ILE A 177 -17.79 17.67 -1.52
CA ILE A 177 -17.86 16.44 -2.32
C ILE A 177 -18.57 15.33 -1.54
N ASP A 178 -19.48 14.62 -2.17
CA ASP A 178 -20.03 13.36 -1.68
C ASP A 178 -18.97 12.26 -1.78
N ASN A 179 -18.22 12.05 -0.71
CA ASN A 179 -17.05 11.15 -0.72
C ASN A 179 -17.42 9.67 -0.61
N ASN A 180 -18.61 9.35 -0.12
CA ASN A 180 -19.10 7.99 0.06
C ASN A 180 -20.20 7.60 -0.93
N PHE A 181 -20.64 8.55 -1.78
CA PHE A 181 -21.63 8.39 -2.84
C PHE A 181 -23.03 8.00 -2.32
N ASP A 182 -23.45 8.50 -1.14
CA ASP A 182 -24.76 8.25 -0.58
C ASP A 182 -25.79 9.37 -0.92
N GLY A 183 -25.37 10.41 -1.62
CA GLY A 183 -26.18 11.54 -2.05
C GLY A 183 -26.23 12.69 -1.05
N LYS A 184 -25.41 12.64 0.01
CA LYS A 184 -25.27 13.72 1.00
C LYS A 184 -23.84 14.23 1.01
N ILE A 185 -23.66 15.49 1.36
CA ILE A 185 -22.39 16.18 1.28
C ILE A 185 -22.07 16.79 2.64
N ASP A 186 -20.83 16.63 3.11
CA ASP A 186 -20.29 17.28 4.30
C ASP A 186 -21.20 17.13 5.55
N LYS A 187 -21.68 18.25 6.07
CA LYS A 187 -22.52 18.28 7.29
C LYS A 187 -23.88 17.59 7.14
N ASP A 188 -24.32 17.36 5.93
CA ASP A 188 -25.57 16.66 5.66
C ASP A 188 -25.39 15.14 5.72
N ASP A 189 -24.17 14.65 5.59
CA ASP A 189 -23.81 13.26 5.78
C ASP A 189 -23.84 12.85 7.26
N VAL A 190 -24.38 11.66 7.53
CA VAL A 190 -24.46 11.10 8.90
C VAL A 190 -23.07 10.79 9.47
N GLY A 191 -22.13 10.43 8.60
CA GLY A 191 -20.73 10.17 8.99
C GLY A 191 -20.01 11.41 9.52
N CYS A 192 -20.47 12.61 9.16
CA CYS A 192 -19.90 13.91 9.55
C CYS A 192 -20.55 14.50 10.82
N LYS A 193 -21.59 13.89 11.35
CA LYS A 193 -22.31 14.27 12.60
C LYS A 193 -21.79 13.46 13.79
#